data_dc2e0a6d34aa24d92d9e59d454c38493
#
_entry.id   dc2e0a6d34aa24d92d9e59d454c38493
#
_cell.length_a   1.000
_cell.length_b   1.000
_cell.length_c   1.000
_cell.angle_alpha   90.00
_cell.angle_beta   90.00
_cell.angle_gamma   90.00
#
_symmetry.space_group_name_H-M   'P 1'
#
loop_
_entity.id
_entity.type
_entity.pdbx_description
1 polymer ?
#
loop_
_entity_poly.entity_id
_entity_poly.type
_entity_poly.pdbx_seq_one_letter_code
_entity_poly.pdbx_strand_id
1 'polypeptide(L)'
;MQLSCLPVSFFSDIIEGRMSVPAWAQMGAELGLDGIDLSILFVRDRAPADVAALRRAIEATGISVVMVTSYPDFTHPDPAQRARELAMEEDVVAVAAGLGARYVRVTAGQAHPETEREAGIQWAVEGLTRLVERTRGSGVTLVYENHAKPGAWQYTDFSQ
;
A
#
# COMPACT_ATOMS: atom_id res chain seq x y z
N MET A 1 20.01 -13.62 3.27
CA MET A 1 19.19 -12.56 2.61
C MET A 1 17.75 -12.97 2.80
N GLN A 2 16.88 -12.04 3.19
CA GLN A 2 15.44 -12.31 3.31
C GLN A 2 14.71 -11.82 2.06
N LEU A 3 13.69 -12.56 1.63
CA LEU A 3 12.91 -12.28 0.43
C LEU A 3 11.43 -12.21 0.77
N SER A 4 10.77 -11.14 0.32
CA SER A 4 9.32 -11.06 0.25
C SER A 4 8.88 -10.78 -1.20
N CYS A 5 7.64 -11.07 -1.53
CA CYS A 5 7.13 -10.90 -2.88
C CYS A 5 5.70 -10.36 -2.88
N LEU A 6 5.45 -9.38 -3.76
CA LEU A 6 4.11 -8.94 -4.13
C LEU A 6 3.61 -9.80 -5.31
N PRO A 7 2.42 -10.38 -5.26
CA PRO A 7 1.91 -11.29 -6.29
C PRO A 7 1.39 -10.56 -7.54
N VAL A 8 2.26 -9.86 -8.25
CA VAL A 8 1.87 -9.03 -9.40
C VAL A 8 1.17 -9.86 -10.49
N SER A 9 1.64 -11.09 -10.75
CA SER A 9 1.04 -11.99 -11.74
C SER A 9 -0.36 -12.49 -11.34
N PHE A 10 -0.68 -12.51 -10.05
CA PHE A 10 -1.99 -12.94 -9.52
C PHE A 10 -2.87 -11.76 -9.08
N PHE A 11 -2.48 -10.52 -9.40
CA PHE A 11 -3.16 -9.33 -8.93
C PHE A 11 -4.65 -9.33 -9.28
N SER A 12 -4.99 -9.60 -10.54
CA SER A 12 -6.38 -9.70 -10.99
C SER A 12 -7.13 -10.86 -10.34
N ASP A 13 -6.48 -12.01 -10.16
CA ASP A 13 -7.11 -13.18 -9.54
C ASP A 13 -7.48 -12.92 -8.07
N ILE A 14 -6.64 -12.20 -7.34
CA ILE A 14 -6.93 -11.81 -5.96
C ILE A 14 -8.04 -10.75 -5.91
N ILE A 15 -7.96 -9.72 -6.76
CA ILE A 15 -8.99 -8.66 -6.83
C ILE A 15 -10.36 -9.23 -7.21
N GLU A 16 -10.41 -10.16 -8.13
CA GLU A 16 -11.67 -10.78 -8.58
C GLU A 16 -12.13 -11.96 -7.69
N GLY A 17 -11.32 -12.32 -6.68
CA GLY A 17 -11.66 -13.37 -5.72
C GLY A 17 -11.46 -14.80 -6.22
N ARG A 18 -10.76 -14.99 -7.34
CA ARG A 18 -10.37 -16.33 -7.82
C ARG A 18 -9.26 -16.94 -6.96
N MET A 19 -8.43 -16.10 -6.36
CA MET A 19 -7.41 -16.48 -5.38
C MET A 19 -7.63 -15.71 -4.09
N SER A 20 -7.57 -16.36 -2.95
CA SER A 20 -7.60 -15.67 -1.65
C SER A 20 -6.19 -15.23 -1.22
N VAL A 21 -6.11 -14.21 -0.36
CA VAL A 21 -4.82 -13.77 0.22
C VAL A 21 -4.15 -14.90 1.02
N PRO A 22 -4.86 -15.71 1.83
CA PRO A 22 -4.25 -16.88 2.47
C PRO A 22 -3.73 -17.94 1.48
N ALA A 23 -4.38 -18.13 0.33
CA ALA A 23 -3.87 -19.02 -0.70
C ALA A 23 -2.56 -18.52 -1.32
N TRP A 24 -2.42 -17.20 -1.51
CA TRP A 24 -1.15 -16.59 -1.89
C TRP A 24 -0.09 -16.80 -0.80
N ALA A 25 -0.45 -16.60 0.47
CA ALA A 25 0.47 -16.81 1.59
C ALA A 25 0.97 -18.27 1.65
N GLN A 26 0.09 -19.23 1.46
CA GLN A 26 0.46 -20.65 1.38
C GLN A 26 1.45 -20.91 0.24
N MET A 27 1.18 -20.38 -0.94
CA MET A 27 2.09 -20.48 -2.09
C MET A 27 3.46 -19.83 -1.80
N GLY A 28 3.45 -18.66 -1.15
CA GLY A 28 4.69 -17.98 -0.74
C GLY A 28 5.55 -18.83 0.21
N ALA A 29 4.91 -19.47 1.19
CA ALA A 29 5.58 -20.38 2.12
C ALA A 29 6.15 -21.61 1.37
N GLU A 30 5.42 -22.21 0.46
CA GLU A 30 5.85 -23.35 -0.35
C GLU A 30 7.04 -22.99 -1.28
N LEU A 31 7.08 -21.75 -1.76
CA LEU A 31 8.20 -21.22 -2.56
C LEU A 31 9.44 -20.86 -1.71
N GLY A 32 9.34 -20.93 -0.39
CA GLY A 32 10.44 -20.63 0.53
C GLY A 32 10.69 -19.12 0.69
N LEU A 33 9.66 -18.28 0.51
CA LEU A 33 9.76 -16.86 0.84
C LEU A 33 9.84 -16.66 2.37
N ASP A 34 10.55 -15.64 2.80
CA ASP A 34 10.62 -15.23 4.22
C ASP A 34 9.39 -14.40 4.64
N GLY A 35 8.65 -13.84 3.66
CA GLY A 35 7.45 -13.06 3.89
C GLY A 35 6.71 -12.76 2.59
N ILE A 36 5.53 -12.16 2.71
CA ILE A 36 4.75 -11.70 1.56
C ILE A 36 4.47 -10.21 1.64
N ASP A 37 4.32 -9.59 0.48
CA ASP A 37 3.83 -8.23 0.35
C ASP A 37 2.39 -8.25 -0.18
N LEU A 38 1.58 -7.30 0.26
CA LEU A 38 0.18 -7.18 -0.14
C LEU A 38 -0.09 -5.79 -0.72
N SER A 39 -0.92 -5.73 -1.75
CA SER A 39 -1.59 -4.47 -2.09
C SER A 39 -2.73 -4.21 -1.11
N ILE A 40 -2.91 -2.96 -0.70
CA ILE A 40 -4.08 -2.56 0.11
C ILE A 40 -5.41 -2.92 -0.59
N LEU A 41 -5.41 -3.01 -1.92
CA LEU A 41 -6.57 -3.41 -2.71
C LEU A 41 -7.00 -4.87 -2.48
N PHE A 42 -6.14 -5.71 -1.90
CA PHE A 42 -6.46 -7.08 -1.53
C PHE A 42 -7.21 -7.18 -0.19
N VAL A 43 -7.16 -6.11 0.62
CA VAL A 43 -7.83 -6.04 1.92
C VAL A 43 -9.17 -5.34 1.75
N ARG A 44 -10.23 -6.11 1.54
CA ARG A 44 -11.58 -5.61 1.28
C ARG A 44 -12.24 -5.09 2.55
N ASP A 45 -12.20 -5.90 3.60
CA ASP A 45 -12.78 -5.58 4.90
C ASP A 45 -11.67 -5.08 5.83
N ARG A 46 -11.73 -3.80 6.18
CA ARG A 46 -10.68 -3.12 6.94
C ARG A 46 -11.04 -2.90 8.41
N ALA A 47 -12.17 -3.45 8.86
CA ALA A 47 -12.49 -3.41 10.28
C ALA A 47 -11.42 -4.17 11.08
N PRO A 48 -11.04 -3.71 12.29
CA PRO A 48 -9.92 -4.30 13.04
C PRO A 48 -10.07 -5.81 13.28
N ALA A 49 -11.30 -6.29 13.45
CA ALA A 49 -11.58 -7.71 13.66
C ALA A 49 -11.28 -8.54 12.39
N ASP A 50 -11.62 -8.01 11.20
CA ASP A 50 -11.41 -8.67 9.92
C ASP A 50 -9.93 -8.67 9.53
N VAL A 51 -9.25 -7.55 9.76
CA VAL A 51 -7.80 -7.43 9.59
C VAL A 51 -7.07 -8.44 10.49
N ALA A 52 -7.47 -8.56 11.75
CA ALA A 52 -6.90 -9.54 12.68
C ALA A 52 -7.20 -10.99 12.27
N ALA A 53 -8.39 -11.25 11.69
CA ALA A 53 -8.73 -12.57 11.16
C ALA A 53 -7.88 -12.91 9.92
N LEU A 54 -7.70 -11.96 9.01
CA LEU A 54 -6.85 -12.12 7.85
C LEU A 54 -5.39 -12.38 8.25
N ARG A 55 -4.86 -11.61 9.20
CA ARG A 55 -3.53 -11.83 9.76
C ARG A 55 -3.36 -13.26 10.26
N ARG A 56 -4.27 -13.74 11.11
CA ARG A 56 -4.21 -15.11 11.64
C ARG A 56 -4.24 -16.17 10.53
N ALA A 57 -5.07 -15.96 9.50
CA ALA A 57 -5.15 -16.88 8.36
C ALA A 57 -3.85 -16.94 7.56
N ILE A 58 -3.14 -15.80 7.41
CA ILE A 58 -1.82 -15.74 6.78
C ILE A 58 -0.78 -16.42 7.67
N GLU A 59 -0.70 -16.06 8.96
CA GLU A 59 0.28 -16.63 9.90
C GLU A 59 0.13 -18.15 10.07
N ALA A 60 -1.08 -18.69 9.91
CA ALA A 60 -1.33 -20.13 9.95
C ALA A 60 -0.63 -20.89 8.80
N THR A 61 -0.22 -20.24 7.73
CA THR A 61 0.57 -20.83 6.63
C THR A 61 2.09 -20.83 6.91
N GLY A 62 2.51 -20.29 8.05
CA GLY A 62 3.92 -20.20 8.45
C GLY A 62 4.66 -18.98 7.90
N ILE A 63 3.98 -18.03 7.26
CA ILE A 63 4.57 -16.82 6.69
C ILE A 63 3.87 -15.57 7.26
N SER A 64 4.49 -14.40 7.14
CA SER A 64 3.92 -13.13 7.61
C SER A 64 3.93 -12.06 6.54
N VAL A 65 3.13 -11.01 6.73
CA VAL A 65 3.13 -9.83 5.88
C VAL A 65 4.32 -8.94 6.25
N VAL A 66 5.13 -8.57 5.26
CA VAL A 66 6.28 -7.69 5.41
C VAL A 66 5.91 -6.24 5.06
N MET A 67 5.21 -6.06 3.95
CA MET A 67 4.88 -4.74 3.43
C MET A 67 3.44 -4.70 2.87
N VAL A 68 2.77 -3.57 3.07
CA VAL A 68 1.55 -3.23 2.35
C VAL A 68 1.87 -2.12 1.35
N THR A 69 1.43 -2.28 0.10
CA THR A 69 1.63 -1.26 -0.94
C THR A 69 0.35 -0.45 -1.14
N SER A 70 0.48 0.86 -1.22
CA SER A 70 -0.59 1.80 -1.48
C SER A 70 -0.21 2.78 -2.60
N TYR A 71 -1.19 3.58 -3.04
CA TYR A 71 -1.04 4.45 -4.20
C TYR A 71 -1.72 5.80 -3.94
N PRO A 72 -1.30 6.57 -2.92
CA PRO A 72 -1.88 7.89 -2.66
C PRO A 72 -1.63 8.86 -3.81
N ASP A 73 -2.56 9.78 -4.02
CA ASP A 73 -2.46 10.84 -5.02
C ASP A 73 -2.39 12.21 -4.35
N PHE A 74 -1.25 12.51 -3.74
CA PHE A 74 -1.00 13.79 -3.08
C PHE A 74 -0.76 14.94 -4.05
N THR A 75 -0.68 14.67 -5.36
CA THR A 75 -0.47 15.67 -6.41
C THR A 75 -1.76 16.10 -7.10
N HIS A 76 -2.92 15.59 -6.66
CA HIS A 76 -4.22 15.93 -7.22
C HIS A 76 -4.49 17.46 -7.14
N PRO A 77 -4.99 18.13 -8.21
CA PRO A 77 -5.21 19.58 -8.20
C PRO A 77 -6.26 20.01 -7.15
N ASP A 78 -7.29 19.21 -6.89
CA ASP A 78 -8.28 19.49 -5.84
C ASP A 78 -7.70 19.23 -4.43
N PRO A 79 -7.58 20.27 -3.58
CA PRO A 79 -7.09 20.11 -2.21
C PRO A 79 -8.00 19.24 -1.33
N ALA A 80 -9.30 19.18 -1.63
CA ALA A 80 -10.22 18.30 -0.91
C ALA A 80 -9.93 16.83 -1.22
N GLN A 81 -9.52 16.51 -2.47
CA GLN A 81 -9.08 15.16 -2.82
C GLN A 81 -7.78 14.82 -2.09
N ARG A 82 -6.78 15.71 -2.09
CA ARG A 82 -5.53 15.47 -1.33
C ARG A 82 -5.78 15.21 0.16
N ALA A 83 -6.76 15.90 0.75
CA ALA A 83 -7.15 15.65 2.15
C ALA A 83 -7.79 14.27 2.33
N ARG A 84 -8.61 13.81 1.38
CA ARG A 84 -9.17 12.45 1.39
C ARG A 84 -8.09 11.39 1.23
N GLU A 85 -7.13 11.61 0.33
CA GLU A 85 -5.98 10.70 0.15
C GLU A 85 -5.19 10.54 1.45
N LEU A 86 -4.91 11.64 2.15
CA LEU A 86 -4.22 11.59 3.45
C LEU A 86 -5.01 10.75 4.47
N ALA A 87 -6.32 10.95 4.59
CA ALA A 87 -7.15 10.18 5.52
C ALA A 87 -7.20 8.68 5.14
N MET A 88 -7.25 8.37 3.85
CA MET A 88 -7.19 6.99 3.35
C MET A 88 -5.85 6.34 3.68
N GLU A 89 -4.75 7.05 3.55
CA GLU A 89 -3.41 6.52 3.86
C GLU A 89 -3.20 6.32 5.36
N GLU A 90 -3.80 7.13 6.22
CA GLU A 90 -3.84 6.87 7.67
C GLU A 90 -4.50 5.52 7.97
N ASP A 91 -5.63 5.22 7.30
CA ASP A 91 -6.30 3.93 7.40
C ASP A 91 -5.42 2.78 6.87
N VAL A 92 -4.74 2.99 5.74
CA VAL A 92 -3.78 1.99 5.20
C VAL A 92 -2.70 1.65 6.21
N VAL A 93 -2.12 2.65 6.89
CA VAL A 93 -1.10 2.41 7.92
C VAL A 93 -1.68 1.65 9.10
N ALA A 94 -2.92 1.95 9.51
CA ALA A 94 -3.60 1.21 10.59
C ALA A 94 -3.86 -0.26 10.20
N VAL A 95 -4.30 -0.50 8.96
CA VAL A 95 -4.47 -1.86 8.41
C VAL A 95 -3.13 -2.60 8.37
N ALA A 96 -2.07 -1.96 7.89
CA ALA A 96 -0.74 -2.56 7.84
C ALA A 96 -0.24 -2.95 9.23
N ALA A 97 -0.40 -2.07 10.22
CA ALA A 97 -0.08 -2.37 11.61
C ALA A 97 -0.89 -3.56 12.14
N GLY A 98 -2.18 -3.61 11.85
CA GLY A 98 -3.08 -4.72 12.21
C GLY A 98 -2.66 -6.05 11.58
N LEU A 99 -2.16 -6.04 10.36
CA LEU A 99 -1.59 -7.19 9.66
C LEU A 99 -0.20 -7.60 10.19
N GLY A 100 0.43 -6.77 11.02
CA GLY A 100 1.78 -6.99 11.51
C GLY A 100 2.88 -6.63 10.50
N ALA A 101 2.54 -5.90 9.45
CA ALA A 101 3.50 -5.43 8.45
C ALA A 101 4.45 -4.38 9.05
N ARG A 102 5.71 -4.45 8.65
CA ARG A 102 6.74 -3.48 9.07
C ARG A 102 6.79 -2.24 8.19
N TYR A 103 6.31 -2.36 6.97
CA TYR A 103 6.44 -1.31 5.95
C TYR A 103 5.11 -1.01 5.27
N VAL A 104 4.90 0.26 4.95
CA VAL A 104 3.92 0.69 3.96
C VAL A 104 4.65 1.41 2.84
N ARG A 105 4.51 0.92 1.62
CA ARG A 105 5.04 1.59 0.45
C ARG A 105 4.01 2.60 -0.06
N VAL A 106 4.44 3.84 -0.22
CA VAL A 106 3.66 4.98 -0.72
C VAL A 106 4.32 5.58 -1.97
N THR A 107 3.52 6.30 -2.75
CA THR A 107 3.93 7.06 -3.93
C THR A 107 3.64 8.54 -3.73
N ALA A 108 4.11 9.41 -4.64
CA ALA A 108 3.79 10.84 -4.60
C ALA A 108 2.37 11.14 -5.08
N GLY A 109 2.01 10.56 -6.21
CA GLY A 109 0.78 10.84 -6.93
C GLY A 109 0.97 10.87 -8.43
N GLN A 110 -0.05 11.30 -9.17
CA GLN A 110 -0.08 11.31 -10.62
C GLN A 110 0.34 12.67 -11.18
N ALA A 111 0.91 12.69 -12.39
CA ALA A 111 1.27 13.92 -13.09
C ALA A 111 0.04 14.52 -13.79
N HIS A 112 -0.90 15.07 -13.00
CA HIS A 112 -2.10 15.71 -13.53
C HIS A 112 -1.74 16.87 -14.46
N PRO A 113 -2.39 17.00 -15.64
CA PRO A 113 -2.10 18.08 -16.57
C PRO A 113 -2.31 19.49 -16.00
N GLU A 114 -3.21 19.64 -15.03
CA GLU A 114 -3.52 20.89 -14.35
C GLU A 114 -2.57 21.19 -13.16
N THR A 115 -1.68 20.27 -12.84
CA THR A 115 -0.75 20.43 -11.71
C THR A 115 0.63 20.82 -12.21
N GLU A 116 1.02 22.04 -11.92
CA GLU A 116 2.39 22.48 -12.16
C GLU A 116 3.37 21.61 -11.36
N ARG A 117 4.49 21.23 -11.98
CA ARG A 117 5.43 20.24 -11.41
C ARG A 117 5.93 20.62 -10.02
N GLU A 118 6.35 21.86 -9.83
CA GLU A 118 6.84 22.36 -8.55
C GLU A 118 5.76 22.37 -7.48
N ALA A 119 4.53 22.75 -7.83
CA ALA A 119 3.39 22.70 -6.92
C ALA A 119 3.07 21.25 -6.51
N GLY A 120 3.07 20.33 -7.48
CA GLY A 120 2.86 18.89 -7.23
C GLY A 120 3.91 18.31 -6.29
N ILE A 121 5.19 18.66 -6.47
CA ILE A 121 6.27 18.23 -5.58
C ILE A 121 6.04 18.76 -4.15
N GLN A 122 5.68 20.04 -4.01
CA GLN A 122 5.40 20.64 -2.70
C GLN A 122 4.21 19.94 -2.01
N TRP A 123 3.13 19.68 -2.73
CA TRP A 123 1.95 18.99 -2.18
C TRP A 123 2.26 17.55 -1.79
N ALA A 124 3.07 16.84 -2.58
CA ALA A 124 3.51 15.48 -2.23
C ALA A 124 4.36 15.48 -0.96
N VAL A 125 5.33 16.40 -0.85
CA VAL A 125 6.17 16.56 0.36
C VAL A 125 5.30 16.88 1.58
N GLU A 126 4.33 17.81 1.44
CA GLU A 126 3.41 18.17 2.51
C GLU A 126 2.53 16.99 2.93
N GLY A 127 1.95 16.26 1.97
CA GLY A 127 1.12 15.08 2.21
C GLY A 127 1.89 13.98 2.94
N LEU A 128 3.07 13.64 2.45
CA LEU A 128 3.95 12.63 3.05
C LEU A 128 4.42 13.04 4.46
N THR A 129 4.77 14.32 4.65
CA THR A 129 5.17 14.83 5.96
C THR A 129 4.03 14.70 6.97
N ARG A 130 2.82 15.12 6.59
CA ARG A 130 1.63 14.98 7.43
C ARG A 130 1.31 13.51 7.74
N LEU A 131 1.46 12.63 6.75
CA LEU A 131 1.25 11.20 6.95
C LEU A 131 2.22 10.64 7.99
N VAL A 132 3.53 10.96 7.87
CA VAL A 132 4.54 10.56 8.87
C VAL A 132 4.19 11.07 10.27
N GLU A 133 3.77 12.33 10.38
CA GLU A 133 3.41 12.93 11.67
C GLU A 133 2.19 12.24 12.30
N ARG A 134 1.14 11.99 11.52
CA ARG A 134 -0.12 11.43 11.99
C ARG A 134 -0.03 9.93 12.30
N THR A 135 0.85 9.21 11.62
CA THR A 135 1.06 7.79 11.84
C THR A 135 2.24 7.47 12.77
N ARG A 136 2.81 8.50 13.38
CA ARG A 136 3.90 8.35 14.37
C ARG A 136 3.46 7.43 15.49
N GLY A 137 4.30 6.43 15.79
CA GLY A 137 4.02 5.45 16.85
C GLY A 137 3.18 4.25 16.41
N SER A 138 2.77 4.16 15.14
CA SER A 138 2.08 2.97 14.60
C SER A 138 2.95 1.70 14.59
N GLY A 139 4.28 1.84 14.68
CA GLY A 139 5.23 0.75 14.50
C GLY A 139 5.53 0.42 13.04
N VAL A 140 4.91 1.14 12.09
CA VAL A 140 5.09 0.97 10.64
C VAL A 140 6.06 2.02 10.11
N THR A 141 6.97 1.61 9.23
CA THR A 141 7.87 2.50 8.49
C THR A 141 7.31 2.77 7.11
N LEU A 142 7.17 4.05 6.75
CA LEU A 142 6.80 4.44 5.40
C LEU A 142 8.04 4.34 4.49
N VAL A 143 7.88 3.70 3.34
CA VAL A 143 8.90 3.62 2.29
C VAL A 143 8.36 4.24 1.01
N TYR A 144 9.14 5.12 0.41
CA TYR A 144 8.74 5.82 -0.80
C TYR A 144 9.25 5.06 -2.03
N GLU A 145 8.38 4.93 -3.04
CA GLU A 145 8.74 4.40 -4.35
C GLU A 145 8.47 5.46 -5.43
N ASN A 146 9.48 5.70 -6.28
CA ASN A 146 9.27 6.37 -7.55
C ASN A 146 8.64 5.36 -8.51
N HIS A 147 7.35 5.52 -8.79
CA HIS A 147 6.56 4.52 -9.49
C HIS A 147 6.03 5.07 -10.81
N ALA A 148 6.31 4.36 -11.90
CA ALA A 148 5.66 4.56 -13.18
C ALA A 148 4.70 3.40 -13.42
N LYS A 149 3.40 3.67 -13.48
CA LYS A 149 2.40 2.63 -13.72
C LYS A 149 1.52 2.97 -14.92
N PRO A 150 2.03 2.80 -16.15
CA PRO A 150 1.21 2.96 -17.35
C PRO A 150 -0.02 2.06 -17.29
N GLY A 151 -1.20 2.62 -17.54
CA GLY A 151 -2.45 1.89 -17.61
C GLY A 151 -3.21 1.66 -16.30
N ALA A 152 -2.58 1.82 -15.12
CA ALA A 152 -3.29 1.76 -13.83
C ALA A 152 -3.65 3.15 -13.31
N TRP A 153 -2.84 4.14 -13.61
CA TRP A 153 -3.13 5.54 -13.38
C TRP A 153 -3.50 6.23 -14.70
N GLN A 154 -4.35 7.23 -14.61
CA GLN A 154 -4.73 8.05 -15.77
C GLN A 154 -3.52 8.85 -16.27
N TYR A 155 -2.63 9.25 -15.38
CA TYR A 155 -1.43 10.01 -15.65
C TYR A 155 -0.18 9.28 -15.13
N THR A 156 1.00 9.64 -15.62
CA THR A 156 2.28 9.11 -15.13
C THR A 156 2.55 9.59 -13.70
N ASP A 157 3.46 8.90 -13.01
CA ASP A 157 3.89 9.28 -11.66
C ASP A 157 4.65 10.62 -11.68
N PHE A 158 4.39 11.46 -10.68
CA PHE A 158 5.03 12.77 -10.52
C PHE A 158 6.52 12.67 -10.15
N SER A 159 6.97 11.53 -9.70
CA SER A 159 8.35 11.27 -9.30
C SER A 159 9.31 10.94 -10.46
N GLN A 160 8.84 10.99 -11.70
CA GLN A 160 9.65 10.76 -12.90
C GLN A 160 10.30 12.01 -13.46
#